data_e9c64c3f891c9cb413378b79d83fb01c
#
_entry.id   e9c64c3f891c9cb413378b79d83fb01c
#
_cell.length_a   1.000
_cell.length_b   1.000
_cell.length_c   1.000
_cell.angle_alpha   90.00
_cell.angle_beta   90.00
_cell.angle_gamma   90.00
#
_symmetry.space_group_name_H-M   'P 1'
#
loop_
_entity.id
_entity.type
_entity.pdbx_description
1 polymer ?
#
loop_
_entity_poly.entity_id
_entity_poly.type
_entity_poly.pdbx_seq_one_letter_code
_entity_poly.pdbx_strand_id
1 'polypeptide(L)'
;MNDSETDSQSIKALIVFRENGETDNLFVPILCDAIRMAGIDVRCSKKDFWESDTTYDIIHFQWPEEVVGWICEDHDVIRRLKERIAFFRSRGAHFVYTRHNIRPHYANEVISRAYDIIESESDIVVHMGHYSLTEFIEKHPGSRNVVIPHHIYQYTYKEDISIERARQYLNLPQEAFIVTAFGKFRNREERRMVLGAFRDWDEEQKLLIAPRLYPFSRRNNYGRNILKRWASRIGYYILMPLFNHIFRLQAGANDEPIDECDLPYYMACLLYTSP
;
A
#
# COMPACT_ATOMS: atom_id res chain seq x y z
N MET A 1 32.82 31.79 -30.79
CA MET A 1 31.71 31.51 -29.94
C MET A 1 31.69 30.00 -29.75
N ASN A 2 32.26 29.54 -28.65
CA ASN A 2 32.21 28.13 -28.26
C ASN A 2 31.02 27.97 -27.33
N ASP A 3 29.95 27.45 -27.86
CA ASP A 3 28.86 26.91 -27.02
C ASP A 3 29.38 25.60 -26.43
N SER A 4 29.88 25.67 -25.21
CA SER A 4 30.08 24.48 -24.39
C SER A 4 28.69 23.99 -23.99
N GLU A 5 28.13 23.05 -24.77
CA GLU A 5 27.09 22.18 -24.29
C GLU A 5 27.60 21.46 -23.03
N THR A 6 27.21 21.95 -21.88
CA THR A 6 27.34 21.17 -20.65
C THR A 6 26.37 19.99 -20.79
N ASP A 7 26.97 18.85 -21.12
CA ASP A 7 26.31 17.55 -21.07
C ASP A 7 25.83 17.35 -19.61
N SER A 8 24.62 17.82 -19.33
CA SER A 8 23.98 17.65 -18.02
C SER A 8 23.65 16.16 -17.88
N GLN A 9 24.55 15.40 -17.32
CA GLN A 9 24.37 13.99 -17.04
C GLN A 9 23.08 13.84 -16.22
N SER A 10 22.09 13.18 -16.81
CA SER A 10 20.78 12.93 -16.16
C SER A 10 21.01 12.19 -14.85
N ILE A 11 20.41 12.67 -13.75
CA ILE A 11 20.42 11.99 -12.45
C ILE A 11 19.82 10.60 -12.60
N LYS A 12 20.50 9.58 -12.11
CA LYS A 12 20.04 8.19 -12.12
C LYS A 12 19.57 7.76 -10.74
N ALA A 13 18.32 7.33 -10.65
CA ALA A 13 17.72 6.87 -9.41
C ALA A 13 17.30 5.39 -9.50
N LEU A 14 17.53 4.65 -8.42
CA LEU A 14 17.00 3.30 -8.23
C LEU A 14 15.99 3.30 -7.10
N ILE A 15 14.74 3.00 -7.41
CA ILE A 15 13.74 2.68 -6.40
C ILE A 15 13.81 1.19 -6.10
N VAL A 16 14.11 0.85 -4.84
CA VAL A 16 14.25 -0.55 -4.39
C VAL A 16 12.87 -1.12 -4.11
N PHE A 17 12.27 -1.67 -5.16
CA PHE A 17 10.93 -2.27 -5.10
C PHE A 17 10.83 -3.36 -6.17
N ARG A 18 9.84 -4.25 -6.06
CA ARG A 18 9.60 -5.26 -7.10
C ARG A 18 9.31 -4.60 -8.45
N GLU A 19 9.60 -5.30 -9.53
CA GLU A 19 9.46 -4.76 -10.87
C GLU A 19 7.99 -4.49 -11.24
N ASN A 20 7.77 -3.59 -12.21
CA ASN A 20 6.43 -3.26 -12.69
C ASN A 20 5.71 -4.53 -13.19
N GLY A 21 4.46 -4.71 -12.79
CA GLY A 21 3.64 -5.87 -13.11
C GLY A 21 3.65 -6.99 -12.07
N GLU A 22 4.53 -6.90 -11.05
CA GLU A 22 4.57 -7.85 -9.93
C GLU A 22 3.81 -7.35 -8.69
N THR A 23 3.12 -6.21 -8.80
CA THR A 23 2.43 -5.59 -7.66
C THR A 23 1.09 -5.00 -8.06
N ASP A 24 0.11 -5.17 -7.18
CA ASP A 24 -1.18 -4.47 -7.22
C ASP A 24 -1.10 -3.08 -6.54
N ASN A 25 0.06 -2.72 -5.97
CA ASN A 25 0.26 -1.44 -5.32
C ASN A 25 0.76 -0.40 -6.32
N LEU A 26 -0.11 0.49 -6.73
CA LEU A 26 0.17 1.53 -7.72
C LEU A 26 1.01 2.71 -7.19
N PHE A 27 1.28 2.77 -5.88
CA PHE A 27 2.04 3.89 -5.31
C PHE A 27 3.42 4.04 -5.96
N VAL A 28 4.21 2.97 -6.01
CA VAL A 28 5.57 3.02 -6.56
C VAL A 28 5.60 3.21 -8.08
N PRO A 29 4.77 2.52 -8.88
CA PRO A 29 4.68 2.80 -10.31
C PRO A 29 4.39 4.28 -10.63
N ILE A 30 3.38 4.88 -9.98
CA ILE A 30 3.03 6.29 -10.17
C ILE A 30 4.16 7.22 -9.71
N LEU A 31 4.82 6.91 -8.59
CA LEU A 31 6.00 7.65 -8.13
C LEU A 31 7.13 7.59 -9.17
N CYS A 32 7.39 6.43 -9.75
CA CYS A 32 8.38 6.28 -10.82
C CYS A 32 8.04 7.15 -12.03
N ASP A 33 6.77 7.18 -12.44
CA ASP A 33 6.35 8.00 -13.57
C ASP A 33 6.48 9.49 -13.27
N ALA A 34 6.12 9.93 -12.08
CA ALA A 34 6.30 11.32 -11.65
C ALA A 34 7.78 11.74 -11.64
N ILE A 35 8.68 10.87 -11.19
CA ILE A 35 10.11 11.10 -11.17
C ILE A 35 10.67 11.19 -12.61
N ARG A 36 10.22 10.33 -13.54
CA ARG A 36 10.59 10.41 -14.97
C ARG A 36 10.11 11.71 -15.60
N MET A 37 8.88 12.13 -15.30
CA MET A 37 8.34 13.41 -15.77
C MET A 37 9.15 14.61 -15.28
N ALA A 38 9.79 14.49 -14.11
CA ALA A 38 10.73 15.49 -13.59
C ALA A 38 12.12 15.44 -14.24
N GLY A 39 12.34 14.59 -15.25
CA GLY A 39 13.61 14.52 -16.01
C GLY A 39 14.69 13.63 -15.36
N ILE A 40 14.34 12.81 -14.38
CA ILE A 40 15.27 11.89 -13.71
C ILE A 40 15.15 10.50 -14.34
N ASP A 41 16.28 9.90 -14.67
CA ASP A 41 16.34 8.50 -15.14
C ASP A 41 16.12 7.56 -13.95
N VAL A 42 14.88 7.06 -13.80
CA VAL A 42 14.51 6.20 -12.67
C VAL A 42 14.23 4.78 -13.10
N ARG A 43 14.86 3.85 -12.41
CA ARG A 43 14.62 2.41 -12.49
C ARG A 43 13.95 1.92 -11.20
N CYS A 44 12.98 1.04 -11.34
CA CYS A 44 12.34 0.35 -10.23
C CYS A 44 12.75 -1.12 -10.29
N SER A 45 13.64 -1.54 -9.39
CA SER A 45 14.14 -2.93 -9.38
C SER A 45 14.77 -3.27 -8.02
N LYS A 46 14.18 -4.24 -7.34
CA LYS A 46 14.80 -4.88 -6.18
C LYS A 46 16.02 -5.71 -6.57
N LYS A 47 15.96 -6.36 -7.73
CA LYS A 47 17.04 -7.18 -8.25
C LYS A 47 18.30 -6.36 -8.47
N ASP A 48 18.16 -5.17 -9.05
CA ASP A 48 19.33 -4.30 -9.31
C ASP A 48 20.00 -3.86 -8.01
N PHE A 49 19.22 -3.58 -6.96
CA PHE A 49 19.83 -3.26 -5.66
C PHE A 49 20.72 -4.40 -5.16
N TRP A 50 20.30 -5.65 -5.31
CA TRP A 50 21.02 -6.79 -4.76
C TRP A 50 22.16 -7.31 -5.66
N GLU A 51 22.01 -7.23 -6.98
CA GLU A 51 22.85 -7.98 -7.93
C GLU A 51 23.61 -7.09 -8.91
N SER A 52 23.17 -5.84 -9.16
CA SER A 52 23.78 -5.00 -10.18
C SER A 52 25.02 -4.26 -9.68
N ASP A 53 25.99 -4.08 -10.58
CA ASP A 53 27.13 -3.21 -10.41
C ASP A 53 26.94 -1.81 -11.03
N THR A 54 25.74 -1.54 -11.57
CA THR A 54 25.36 -0.24 -12.12
C THR A 54 25.41 0.82 -11.02
N THR A 55 25.95 1.99 -11.35
CA THR A 55 25.98 3.15 -10.46
C THR A 55 24.69 3.95 -10.55
N TYR A 56 24.23 4.41 -9.42
CA TYR A 56 23.07 5.29 -9.26
C TYR A 56 23.47 6.48 -8.39
N ASP A 57 22.91 7.65 -8.67
CA ASP A 57 23.10 8.84 -7.85
C ASP A 57 22.20 8.81 -6.62
N ILE A 58 21.03 8.16 -6.75
CA ILE A 58 20.02 8.04 -5.68
C ILE A 58 19.57 6.58 -5.56
N ILE A 59 19.59 6.07 -4.33
CA ILE A 59 18.94 4.81 -3.95
C ILE A 59 17.74 5.16 -3.06
N HIS A 60 16.54 4.80 -3.50
CA HIS A 60 15.32 5.15 -2.80
C HIS A 60 14.61 3.91 -2.24
N PHE A 61 14.60 3.78 -0.93
CA PHE A 61 13.89 2.71 -0.23
C PHE A 61 12.43 3.09 0.02
N GLN A 62 11.53 2.11 -0.06
CA GLN A 62 10.11 2.28 0.20
C GLN A 62 9.70 1.52 1.48
N TRP A 63 9.61 0.22 1.44
CA TRP A 63 9.35 -0.64 2.59
C TRP A 63 10.58 -1.49 2.88
N PRO A 64 11.17 -1.41 4.07
CA PRO A 64 12.30 -2.29 4.44
C PRO A 64 11.97 -3.78 4.30
N GLU A 65 10.71 -4.19 4.54
CA GLU A 65 10.25 -5.56 4.30
C GLU A 65 10.34 -5.95 2.82
N GLU A 66 10.09 -5.01 1.92
CA GLU A 66 10.23 -5.30 0.49
C GLU A 66 11.69 -5.53 0.13
N VAL A 67 12.61 -4.82 0.76
CA VAL A 67 14.05 -4.96 0.50
C VAL A 67 14.55 -6.32 0.93
N VAL A 68 14.28 -6.74 2.18
CA VAL A 68 14.82 -7.98 2.76
C VAL A 68 13.91 -9.19 2.57
N GLY A 69 12.61 -8.97 2.35
CA GLY A 69 11.56 -10.00 2.29
C GLY A 69 10.57 -9.87 3.43
N TRP A 70 9.25 -9.93 3.12
CA TRP A 70 8.15 -9.65 4.05
C TRP A 70 8.10 -10.55 5.30
N ILE A 71 8.64 -11.75 5.20
CA ILE A 71 8.70 -12.74 6.30
C ILE A 71 10.10 -13.33 6.42
N CYS A 72 11.13 -12.54 6.10
CA CYS A 72 12.51 -12.99 6.13
C CYS A 72 12.97 -13.27 7.55
N GLU A 73 13.53 -14.46 7.79
CA GLU A 73 14.16 -14.88 9.04
C GLU A 73 15.66 -15.11 8.88
N ASP A 74 16.20 -14.93 7.68
CA ASP A 74 17.61 -15.10 7.38
C ASP A 74 18.44 -13.91 7.89
N HIS A 75 19.19 -14.12 8.95
CA HIS A 75 20.07 -13.11 9.54
C HIS A 75 21.21 -12.65 8.62
N ASP A 76 21.62 -13.46 7.64
CA ASP A 76 22.67 -13.08 6.70
C ASP A 76 22.24 -11.95 5.77
N VAL A 77 20.96 -11.79 5.51
CA VAL A 77 20.44 -10.68 4.71
C VAL A 77 20.80 -9.31 5.30
N ILE A 78 20.92 -9.21 6.61
CA ILE A 78 21.29 -7.96 7.32
C ILE A 78 22.76 -7.59 7.03
N ARG A 79 23.67 -8.55 7.03
CA ARG A 79 25.07 -8.34 6.63
C ARG A 79 25.13 -7.89 5.16
N ARG A 80 24.44 -8.60 4.29
CA ARG A 80 24.38 -8.29 2.85
C ARG A 80 23.75 -6.90 2.59
N LEU A 81 22.71 -6.50 3.35
CA LEU A 81 22.10 -5.17 3.24
C LEU A 81 23.13 -4.07 3.51
N LYS A 82 23.91 -4.20 4.59
CA LYS A 82 24.99 -3.25 4.91
C LYS A 82 26.06 -3.21 3.84
N GLU A 83 26.47 -4.35 3.30
CA GLU A 83 27.45 -4.44 2.22
C GLU A 83 26.93 -3.75 0.94
N ARG A 84 25.65 -3.92 0.58
CA ARG A 84 25.07 -3.25 -0.58
C ARG A 84 24.92 -1.74 -0.39
N ILE A 85 24.55 -1.27 0.79
CA ILE A 85 24.53 0.15 1.13
C ILE A 85 25.96 0.73 1.01
N ALA A 86 26.96 0.09 1.61
CA ALA A 86 28.34 0.51 1.53
C ALA A 86 28.85 0.53 0.08
N PHE A 87 28.49 -0.45 -0.72
CA PHE A 87 28.81 -0.52 -2.15
C PHE A 87 28.31 0.71 -2.91
N PHE A 88 27.05 1.07 -2.79
CA PHE A 88 26.49 2.24 -3.48
C PHE A 88 27.05 3.54 -2.91
N ARG A 89 27.18 3.65 -1.60
CA ARG A 89 27.75 4.85 -0.95
C ARG A 89 29.18 5.11 -1.39
N SER A 90 30.02 4.07 -1.52
CA SER A 90 31.39 4.21 -2.02
C SER A 90 31.47 4.71 -3.46
N ARG A 91 30.37 4.67 -4.19
CA ARG A 91 30.21 5.18 -5.57
C ARG A 91 29.49 6.52 -5.66
N GLY A 92 29.27 7.16 -4.51
CA GLY A 92 28.68 8.50 -4.42
C GLY A 92 27.14 8.53 -4.37
N ALA A 93 26.47 7.38 -4.22
CA ALA A 93 25.03 7.37 -4.13
C ALA A 93 24.52 7.98 -2.81
N HIS A 94 23.44 8.75 -2.90
CA HIS A 94 22.66 9.24 -1.80
C HIS A 94 21.46 8.33 -1.54
N PHE A 95 21.05 8.21 -0.26
CA PHE A 95 19.97 7.34 0.15
C PHE A 95 18.75 8.14 0.58
N VAL A 96 17.61 7.79 0.03
CA VAL A 96 16.28 8.33 0.38
C VAL A 96 15.42 7.20 0.91
N TYR A 97 14.66 7.46 1.96
CA TYR A 97 13.69 6.51 2.49
C TYR A 97 12.31 7.15 2.60
N THR A 98 11.30 6.57 1.95
CA THR A 98 9.90 6.96 2.18
C THR A 98 9.32 6.08 3.29
N ARG A 99 9.01 6.71 4.41
CA ARG A 99 8.52 6.04 5.62
C ARG A 99 7.01 5.85 5.55
N HIS A 100 6.59 4.71 5.00
CA HIS A 100 5.18 4.32 4.89
C HIS A 100 4.59 3.90 6.22
N ASN A 101 5.37 3.24 7.06
CA ASN A 101 4.95 2.66 8.33
C ASN A 101 5.88 3.10 9.45
N ILE A 102 5.31 3.35 10.62
CA ILE A 102 6.09 3.61 11.83
C ILE A 102 6.74 2.33 12.35
N ARG A 103 6.07 1.20 12.11
CA ARG A 103 6.49 -0.14 12.52
C ARG A 103 6.26 -1.14 11.40
N PRO A 104 7.05 -2.23 11.33
CA PRO A 104 6.84 -3.28 10.35
C PRO A 104 5.47 -3.95 10.52
N HIS A 105 4.88 -4.41 9.40
CA HIS A 105 3.63 -5.17 9.40
C HIS A 105 3.78 -6.52 10.13
N TYR A 106 4.93 -7.16 9.94
CA TYR A 106 5.30 -8.44 10.57
C TYR A 106 6.64 -8.25 11.27
N ALA A 107 6.61 -7.83 12.52
CA ALA A 107 7.82 -7.59 13.29
C ALA A 107 8.50 -8.92 13.65
N ASN A 108 9.71 -9.10 13.17
CA ASN A 108 10.70 -10.06 13.67
C ASN A 108 12.04 -9.33 13.80
N GLU A 109 13.04 -10.00 14.35
CA GLU A 109 14.35 -9.38 14.60
C GLU A 109 15.03 -8.92 13.30
N VAL A 110 14.96 -9.71 12.22
CA VAL A 110 15.58 -9.40 10.92
C VAL A 110 14.94 -8.16 10.32
N ILE A 111 13.61 -8.10 10.27
CA ILE A 111 12.88 -6.97 9.70
C ILE A 111 13.10 -5.71 10.54
N SER A 112 13.06 -5.81 11.87
CA SER A 112 13.32 -4.67 12.76
C SER A 112 14.72 -4.10 12.54
N ARG A 113 15.74 -4.95 12.40
CA ARG A 113 17.11 -4.53 12.08
C ARG A 113 17.23 -3.90 10.68
N ALA A 114 16.47 -4.36 9.70
CA ALA A 114 16.45 -3.75 8.38
C ALA A 114 15.87 -2.32 8.44
N TYR A 115 14.82 -2.09 9.25
CA TYR A 115 14.29 -0.76 9.52
C TYR A 115 15.36 0.14 10.15
N ASP A 116 15.99 -0.30 11.23
CA ASP A 116 17.03 0.49 11.93
C ASP A 116 18.17 0.89 10.99
N ILE A 117 18.62 -0.02 10.11
CA ILE A 117 19.68 0.25 9.16
C ILE A 117 19.22 1.26 8.10
N ILE A 118 18.07 1.03 7.48
CA ILE A 118 17.57 1.92 6.42
C ILE A 118 17.26 3.31 6.98
N GLU A 119 16.67 3.39 8.18
CA GLU A 119 16.41 4.66 8.87
C GLU A 119 17.70 5.42 9.18
N SER A 120 18.75 4.73 9.67
CA SER A 120 20.03 5.36 10.04
C SER A 120 20.92 5.70 8.85
N GLU A 121 20.85 4.93 7.77
CA GLU A 121 21.68 5.11 6.58
C GLU A 121 21.08 6.07 5.54
N SER A 122 19.83 6.49 5.71
CA SER A 122 19.19 7.41 4.77
C SER A 122 19.64 8.85 4.99
N ASP A 123 20.07 9.50 3.90
CA ASP A 123 20.46 10.91 3.91
C ASP A 123 19.24 11.83 4.03
N ILE A 124 18.09 11.39 3.50
CA ILE A 124 16.80 12.09 3.60
C ILE A 124 15.69 11.07 3.87
N VAL A 125 14.82 11.39 4.83
CA VAL A 125 13.62 10.61 5.11
C VAL A 125 12.38 11.40 4.69
N VAL A 126 11.56 10.78 3.85
CA VAL A 126 10.28 11.33 3.37
C VAL A 126 9.16 10.81 4.27
N HIS A 127 8.39 11.69 4.85
CA HIS A 127 7.22 11.40 5.68
C HIS A 127 5.93 11.77 4.94
N MET A 128 4.89 10.96 5.04
CA MET A 128 3.59 11.25 4.45
C MET A 128 2.73 12.18 5.32
N GLY A 129 3.19 12.53 6.53
CA GLY A 129 2.49 13.42 7.44
C GLY A 129 3.30 13.81 8.64
N HIS A 130 2.89 14.87 9.31
CA HIS A 130 3.62 15.45 10.45
C HIS A 130 3.74 14.52 11.67
N TYR A 131 2.76 13.62 11.89
CA TYR A 131 2.85 12.64 12.97
C TYR A 131 4.06 11.72 12.81
N SER A 132 4.27 11.19 11.60
CA SER A 132 5.43 10.35 11.29
C SER A 132 6.75 11.13 11.44
N LEU A 133 6.77 12.39 11.02
CA LEU A 133 7.93 13.27 11.16
C LEU A 133 8.28 13.49 12.63
N THR A 134 7.31 13.90 13.45
CA THR A 134 7.55 14.20 14.88
C THR A 134 8.11 12.97 15.61
N GLU A 135 7.49 11.81 15.44
CA GLU A 135 7.93 10.55 16.05
C GLU A 135 9.34 10.15 15.59
N PHE A 136 9.68 10.42 14.31
CA PHE A 136 10.98 10.07 13.77
C PHE A 136 12.10 10.96 14.32
N ILE A 137 11.90 12.27 14.40
CA ILE A 137 12.89 13.22 14.90
C ILE A 137 13.24 12.95 16.36
N GLU A 138 12.29 12.51 17.18
CA GLU A 138 12.54 12.12 18.57
C GLU A 138 13.56 10.98 18.68
N LYS A 139 13.54 10.05 17.74
CA LYS A 139 14.47 8.89 17.70
C LYS A 139 15.77 9.20 16.96
N HIS A 140 15.70 10.04 15.96
CA HIS A 140 16.81 10.36 15.06
C HIS A 140 17.06 11.88 15.03
N PRO A 141 17.52 12.50 16.14
CA PRO A 141 17.79 13.93 16.19
C PRO A 141 18.91 14.29 15.21
N GLY A 142 18.69 15.33 14.40
CA GLY A 142 19.63 15.78 13.38
C GLY A 142 19.48 15.12 12.02
N SER A 143 18.55 14.17 11.85
CA SER A 143 18.20 13.62 10.54
C SER A 143 17.59 14.68 9.62
N ARG A 144 17.82 14.55 8.30
CA ARG A 144 17.20 15.42 7.29
C ARG A 144 15.87 14.83 6.88
N ASN A 145 14.80 15.59 7.04
CA ASN A 145 13.44 15.12 6.83
C ASN A 145 12.64 16.05 5.93
N VAL A 146 11.69 15.49 5.18
CA VAL A 146 10.74 16.24 4.38
C VAL A 146 9.35 15.60 4.51
N VAL A 147 8.30 16.42 4.54
CA VAL A 147 6.92 15.93 4.48
C VAL A 147 6.43 16.07 3.05
N ILE A 148 6.17 14.95 2.42
CA ILE A 148 5.53 14.87 1.10
C ILE A 148 4.27 14.02 1.29
N PRO A 149 3.07 14.61 1.25
CA PRO A 149 1.83 13.87 1.40
C PRO A 149 1.69 12.75 0.38
N HIS A 150 0.91 11.73 0.73
CA HIS A 150 0.57 10.66 -0.19
C HIS A 150 -0.03 11.26 -1.47
N HIS A 151 0.47 10.83 -2.64
CA HIS A 151 -0.08 11.33 -3.89
C HIS A 151 -1.51 10.85 -4.09
N ILE A 152 -2.30 11.66 -4.78
CA ILE A 152 -3.59 11.27 -5.31
C ILE A 152 -3.35 10.46 -6.59
N TYR A 153 -4.12 9.40 -6.81
CA TYR A 153 -4.00 8.55 -8.00
C TYR A 153 -4.67 9.21 -9.22
N GLN A 154 -4.27 10.48 -9.48
CA GLN A 154 -4.81 11.27 -10.58
C GLN A 154 -4.60 10.55 -11.91
N TYR A 155 -5.62 10.54 -12.75
CA TYR A 155 -5.64 9.85 -14.07
C TYR A 155 -5.50 8.32 -14.04
N THR A 156 -5.36 7.72 -12.88
CA THR A 156 -5.26 6.26 -12.75
C THR A 156 -6.63 5.61 -12.83
N TYR A 157 -7.64 6.26 -12.26
CA TYR A 157 -9.02 5.80 -12.25
C TYR A 157 -9.91 6.76 -13.04
N LYS A 158 -11.03 6.24 -13.57
CA LYS A 158 -12.06 7.07 -14.21
C LYS A 158 -12.70 7.96 -13.16
N GLU A 159 -12.61 9.27 -13.35
CA GLU A 159 -13.11 10.28 -12.40
C GLU A 159 -14.53 10.78 -12.76
N ASP A 160 -15.01 10.50 -13.97
CA ASP A 160 -16.27 11.00 -14.55
C ASP A 160 -17.45 10.04 -14.42
N ILE A 161 -17.41 9.14 -13.42
CA ILE A 161 -18.49 8.18 -13.18
C ILE A 161 -19.53 8.82 -12.26
N SER A 162 -20.78 9.00 -12.76
CA SER A 162 -21.86 9.48 -11.89
C SER A 162 -22.27 8.43 -10.86
N ILE A 163 -22.81 8.89 -9.73
CA ILE A 163 -23.29 8.02 -8.63
C ILE A 163 -24.33 7.03 -9.15
N GLU A 164 -25.29 7.50 -9.94
CA GLU A 164 -26.38 6.67 -10.50
C GLU A 164 -25.80 5.55 -11.37
N ARG A 165 -24.85 5.90 -12.25
CA ARG A 165 -24.19 4.94 -13.12
C ARG A 165 -23.35 3.93 -12.33
N ALA A 166 -22.63 4.40 -11.30
CA ALA A 166 -21.85 3.54 -10.43
C ALA A 166 -22.75 2.54 -9.68
N ARG A 167 -23.84 3.01 -9.08
CA ARG A 167 -24.80 2.17 -8.38
C ARG A 167 -25.50 1.17 -9.30
N GLN A 168 -25.84 1.59 -10.50
CA GLN A 168 -26.41 0.70 -11.53
C GLN A 168 -25.42 -0.40 -11.92
N TYR A 169 -24.17 -0.04 -12.20
CA TYR A 169 -23.11 -0.99 -12.55
C TYR A 169 -22.85 -2.03 -11.45
N LEU A 170 -22.80 -1.58 -10.19
CA LEU A 170 -22.58 -2.43 -9.03
C LEU A 170 -23.84 -3.12 -8.51
N ASN A 171 -25.00 -2.91 -9.17
CA ASN A 171 -26.30 -3.41 -8.73
C ASN A 171 -26.64 -3.02 -7.28
N LEU A 172 -26.38 -1.76 -6.93
CA LEU A 172 -26.62 -1.19 -5.60
C LEU A 172 -27.93 -0.37 -5.58
N PRO A 173 -28.61 -0.27 -4.43
CA PRO A 173 -29.81 0.57 -4.27
C PRO A 173 -29.49 2.04 -4.57
N GLN A 174 -30.35 2.71 -5.36
CA GLN A 174 -30.14 4.10 -5.76
C GLN A 174 -30.30 5.08 -4.60
N GLU A 175 -31.22 4.81 -3.68
CA GLU A 175 -31.59 5.73 -2.60
C GLU A 175 -30.92 5.39 -1.25
N ALA A 176 -30.20 4.26 -1.18
CA ALA A 176 -29.59 3.87 0.08
C ALA A 176 -28.37 4.72 0.44
N PHE A 177 -28.21 5.00 1.72
CA PHE A 177 -26.97 5.53 2.23
C PHE A 177 -25.91 4.43 2.32
N ILE A 178 -24.82 4.58 1.57
CA ILE A 178 -23.81 3.54 1.45
C ILE A 178 -22.58 3.91 2.28
N VAL A 179 -22.24 3.03 3.23
CA VAL A 179 -20.99 3.08 3.99
C VAL A 179 -20.07 2.00 3.45
N THR A 180 -18.83 2.36 3.14
CA THR A 180 -17.83 1.40 2.66
C THR A 180 -16.64 1.33 3.60
N ALA A 181 -16.29 0.12 4.01
CA ALA A 181 -15.10 -0.19 4.77
C ALA A 181 -14.14 -0.99 3.88
N PHE A 182 -13.26 -0.28 3.16
CA PHE A 182 -12.25 -0.91 2.32
C PHE A 182 -11.17 -1.58 3.15
N GLY A 183 -10.62 -2.66 2.61
CA GLY A 183 -9.49 -3.33 3.20
C GLY A 183 -9.85 -4.39 4.24
N LYS A 184 -8.80 -4.89 4.89
CA LYS A 184 -8.93 -5.96 5.89
C LYS A 184 -9.01 -5.37 7.29
N PHE A 185 -9.96 -5.83 8.09
CA PHE A 185 -9.99 -5.51 9.51
C PHE A 185 -8.78 -6.11 10.22
N ARG A 186 -8.04 -5.28 10.94
CA ARG A 186 -6.78 -5.67 11.59
C ARG A 186 -7.02 -6.58 12.81
N ASN A 187 -8.13 -6.31 13.52
CA ASN A 187 -8.48 -7.04 14.73
C ASN A 187 -10.01 -7.13 14.93
N ARG A 188 -10.43 -7.84 15.98
CA ARG A 188 -11.84 -8.02 16.32
C ARG A 188 -12.50 -6.74 16.83
N GLU A 189 -11.74 -5.85 17.44
CA GLU A 189 -12.23 -4.60 18.01
C GLU A 189 -12.61 -3.62 16.91
N GLU A 190 -11.73 -3.41 15.93
CA GLU A 190 -12.01 -2.61 14.74
C GLU A 190 -13.28 -3.10 14.01
N ARG A 191 -13.41 -4.42 13.82
CA ARG A 191 -14.61 -5.00 13.22
C ARG A 191 -15.87 -4.75 14.05
N ARG A 192 -15.80 -4.91 15.38
CA ARG A 192 -16.94 -4.64 16.27
C ARG A 192 -17.34 -3.18 16.25
N MET A 193 -16.37 -2.27 16.22
CA MET A 193 -16.61 -0.84 16.14
C MET A 193 -17.38 -0.47 14.87
N VAL A 194 -16.92 -0.92 13.70
CA VAL A 194 -17.60 -0.64 12.43
C VAL A 194 -19.00 -1.23 12.39
N LEU A 195 -19.18 -2.50 12.78
CA LEU A 195 -20.49 -3.15 12.82
C LEU A 195 -21.42 -2.51 13.85
N GLY A 196 -20.90 -2.13 15.02
CA GLY A 196 -21.68 -1.45 16.05
C GLY A 196 -22.15 -0.09 15.59
N ALA A 197 -21.27 0.74 15.09
CA ALA A 197 -21.59 2.06 14.56
C ALA A 197 -22.63 1.97 13.43
N PHE A 198 -22.45 1.04 12.49
CA PHE A 198 -23.40 0.85 11.40
C PHE A 198 -24.77 0.36 11.90
N ARG A 199 -24.82 -0.56 12.86
CA ARG A 199 -26.08 -1.05 13.44
C ARG A 199 -26.82 0.04 14.17
N ASP A 200 -26.09 0.81 15.01
CA ASP A 200 -26.68 1.79 15.92
C ASP A 200 -27.03 3.12 15.23
N TRP A 201 -26.61 3.29 13.98
CA TRP A 201 -26.96 4.45 13.19
C TRP A 201 -28.42 4.40 12.75
N ASP A 202 -29.16 5.50 12.99
CA ASP A 202 -30.60 5.63 12.75
C ASP A 202 -30.89 6.06 11.30
N GLU A 203 -30.65 5.17 10.35
CA GLU A 203 -30.95 5.33 8.93
C GLU A 203 -31.65 4.07 8.42
N GLU A 204 -32.87 4.23 7.88
CA GLU A 204 -33.69 3.10 7.44
C GLU A 204 -33.12 2.43 6.18
N GLN A 205 -32.65 3.26 5.23
CA GLN A 205 -32.11 2.77 3.96
C GLN A 205 -30.59 2.85 3.95
N LYS A 206 -29.94 1.99 4.69
CA LYS A 206 -28.49 1.94 4.78
C LYS A 206 -27.91 0.61 4.28
N LEU A 207 -26.75 0.68 3.66
CA LEU A 207 -26.00 -0.46 3.16
C LEU A 207 -24.54 -0.37 3.62
N LEU A 208 -24.02 -1.45 4.20
CA LEU A 208 -22.59 -1.58 4.49
C LEU A 208 -21.91 -2.44 3.41
N ILE A 209 -20.91 -1.88 2.75
CA ILE A 209 -20.01 -2.59 1.85
C ILE A 209 -18.68 -2.79 2.59
N ALA A 210 -18.41 -4.03 2.99
CA ALA A 210 -17.18 -4.39 3.71
C ALA A 210 -16.64 -5.73 3.17
N PRO A 211 -15.96 -5.71 2.01
CA PRO A 211 -15.59 -6.91 1.25
C PRO A 211 -14.69 -7.90 1.99
N ARG A 212 -14.06 -7.46 3.06
CA ARG A 212 -13.19 -8.31 3.91
C ARG A 212 -13.68 -8.41 5.35
N LEU A 213 -14.98 -8.21 5.55
CA LEU A 213 -15.60 -8.32 6.86
C LEU A 213 -15.42 -9.72 7.46
N TYR A 214 -15.51 -10.73 6.63
CA TYR A 214 -15.36 -12.12 7.03
C TYR A 214 -14.10 -12.74 6.42
N PRO A 215 -13.47 -13.70 7.12
CA PRO A 215 -12.31 -14.43 6.59
C PRO A 215 -12.69 -15.48 5.55
N PHE A 216 -13.97 -15.51 5.14
CA PHE A 216 -14.50 -16.50 4.20
C PHE A 216 -14.56 -15.90 2.81
N SER A 217 -14.17 -16.68 1.81
CA SER A 217 -14.24 -16.27 0.41
C SER A 217 -14.42 -17.49 -0.48
N ARG A 218 -15.20 -17.33 -1.55
CA ARG A 218 -15.37 -18.36 -2.58
C ARG A 218 -14.08 -18.59 -3.37
N ARG A 219 -13.32 -17.52 -3.62
CA ARG A 219 -12.11 -17.51 -4.44
C ARG A 219 -10.82 -17.68 -3.63
N ASN A 220 -10.89 -17.80 -2.31
CA ASN A 220 -9.71 -17.75 -1.46
C ASN A 220 -8.76 -18.92 -1.71
N ASN A 221 -7.62 -18.63 -2.29
CA ASN A 221 -6.54 -19.57 -2.49
C ASN A 221 -5.61 -19.56 -1.26
N TYR A 222 -6.00 -20.25 -0.18
CA TYR A 222 -5.12 -20.51 0.96
C TYR A 222 -3.99 -21.47 0.58
N GLY A 223 -3.21 -21.14 -0.45
CA GLY A 223 -2.09 -21.94 -0.92
C GLY A 223 -2.45 -23.43 -1.13
N ARG A 224 -1.53 -24.32 -0.75
CA ARG A 224 -1.70 -25.79 -0.87
C ARG A 224 -2.56 -26.42 0.21
N ASN A 225 -3.04 -25.67 1.21
CA ASN A 225 -3.75 -26.28 2.35
C ASN A 225 -5.22 -26.52 2.02
N ILE A 226 -5.54 -27.76 1.65
CA ILE A 226 -6.88 -28.21 1.24
C ILE A 226 -7.91 -27.99 2.37
N LEU A 227 -7.56 -28.27 3.62
CA LEU A 227 -8.48 -28.12 4.76
C LEU A 227 -8.88 -26.67 4.98
N LYS A 228 -7.94 -25.74 4.88
CA LYS A 228 -8.24 -24.29 4.98
C LYS A 228 -9.15 -23.82 3.84
N ARG A 229 -8.96 -24.33 2.63
CA ARG A 229 -9.86 -24.02 1.49
C ARG A 229 -11.27 -24.54 1.71
N TRP A 230 -11.43 -25.76 2.20
CA TRP A 230 -12.73 -26.34 2.54
C TRP A 230 -13.41 -25.56 3.67
N ALA A 231 -12.69 -25.26 4.75
CA ALA A 231 -13.23 -24.46 5.85
C ALA A 231 -13.67 -23.06 5.40
N SER A 232 -12.92 -22.39 4.52
CA SER A 232 -13.29 -21.09 3.95
C SER A 232 -14.55 -21.18 3.10
N ARG A 233 -14.69 -22.23 2.27
CA ARG A 233 -15.91 -22.44 1.46
C ARG A 233 -17.13 -22.75 2.29
N ILE A 234 -17.01 -23.60 3.29
CA ILE A 234 -18.12 -23.90 4.23
C ILE A 234 -18.52 -22.60 4.95
N GLY A 235 -17.56 -21.83 5.44
CA GLY A 235 -17.81 -20.53 6.04
C GLY A 235 -18.55 -19.58 5.11
N TYR A 236 -18.14 -19.51 3.85
CA TYR A 236 -18.77 -18.67 2.83
C TYR A 236 -20.24 -19.06 2.58
N TYR A 237 -20.53 -20.34 2.36
CA TYR A 237 -21.87 -20.76 1.98
C TYR A 237 -22.85 -20.92 3.15
N ILE A 238 -22.35 -21.16 4.37
CA ILE A 238 -23.19 -21.45 5.55
C ILE A 238 -23.14 -20.31 6.56
N LEU A 239 -21.94 -19.90 6.98
CA LEU A 239 -21.80 -18.93 8.08
C LEU A 239 -22.04 -17.48 7.62
N MET A 240 -21.62 -17.12 6.40
CA MET A 240 -21.76 -15.76 5.93
C MET A 240 -23.22 -15.33 5.73
N PRO A 241 -24.13 -16.13 5.13
CA PRO A 241 -25.55 -15.79 5.06
C PRO A 241 -26.18 -15.63 6.44
N LEU A 242 -25.82 -16.47 7.41
CA LEU A 242 -26.28 -16.37 8.77
C LEU A 242 -25.82 -15.07 9.44
N PHE A 243 -24.56 -14.71 9.30
CA PHE A 243 -24.03 -13.46 9.83
C PHE A 243 -24.65 -12.24 9.14
N ASN A 244 -24.84 -12.27 7.82
CA ASN A 244 -25.51 -11.19 7.10
C ASN A 244 -26.94 -11.00 7.63
N HIS A 245 -27.66 -12.08 7.89
CA HIS A 245 -29.02 -12.02 8.50
C HIS A 245 -28.97 -11.42 9.92
N ILE A 246 -28.07 -11.91 10.78
CA ILE A 246 -27.94 -11.42 12.17
C ILE A 246 -27.58 -9.94 12.24
N PHE A 247 -26.67 -9.49 11.38
CA PHE A 247 -26.21 -8.11 11.35
C PHE A 247 -27.00 -7.21 10.40
N ARG A 248 -28.08 -7.72 9.78
CA ARG A 248 -28.88 -7.02 8.78
C ARG A 248 -28.05 -6.44 7.63
N LEU A 249 -27.02 -7.16 7.22
CA LEU A 249 -26.19 -6.80 6.07
C LEU A 249 -26.85 -7.29 4.79
N GLN A 250 -26.75 -6.48 3.74
CA GLN A 250 -27.26 -6.92 2.43
C GLN A 250 -26.37 -8.01 1.86
N ALA A 251 -26.99 -9.14 1.48
CA ALA A 251 -26.28 -10.22 0.80
C ALA A 251 -25.76 -9.75 -0.58
N GLY A 252 -24.58 -10.21 -0.96
CA GLY A 252 -23.96 -9.92 -2.26
C GLY A 252 -22.98 -8.74 -2.28
N ALA A 253 -23.19 -7.72 -1.45
CA ALA A 253 -22.32 -6.54 -1.43
C ALA A 253 -20.95 -6.76 -0.71
N ASN A 254 -20.84 -7.88 0.04
CA ASN A 254 -19.68 -8.15 0.90
C ASN A 254 -19.00 -9.49 0.59
N ASP A 255 -19.37 -10.13 -0.49
CA ASP A 255 -19.07 -11.55 -0.72
C ASP A 255 -17.65 -11.79 -1.22
N GLU A 256 -17.09 -10.85 -1.94
CA GLU A 256 -15.75 -10.99 -2.53
C GLU A 256 -14.94 -9.69 -2.37
N PRO A 257 -13.60 -9.77 -2.41
CA PRO A 257 -12.77 -8.59 -2.54
C PRO A 257 -13.17 -7.77 -3.77
N ILE A 258 -13.15 -6.45 -3.64
CA ILE A 258 -13.38 -5.55 -4.77
C ILE A 258 -12.28 -5.77 -5.80
N ASP A 259 -12.65 -6.08 -7.03
CA ASP A 259 -11.73 -6.16 -8.14
C ASP A 259 -11.24 -4.74 -8.50
N GLU A 260 -10.01 -4.63 -8.97
CA GLU A 260 -9.39 -3.34 -9.27
C GLU A 260 -10.16 -2.57 -10.34
N CYS A 261 -10.75 -3.26 -11.32
CA CYS A 261 -11.59 -2.65 -12.35
C CYS A 261 -12.91 -2.07 -11.80
N ASP A 262 -13.39 -2.57 -10.67
CA ASP A 262 -14.63 -2.11 -10.02
C ASP A 262 -14.39 -0.97 -9.02
N LEU A 263 -13.14 -0.79 -8.58
CA LEU A 263 -12.78 0.21 -7.59
C LEU A 263 -13.25 1.64 -7.95
N PRO A 264 -13.13 2.13 -9.20
CA PRO A 264 -13.63 3.45 -9.57
C PRO A 264 -15.12 3.63 -9.33
N TYR A 265 -15.91 2.58 -9.57
CA TYR A 265 -17.36 2.62 -9.34
C TYR A 265 -17.71 2.65 -7.85
N TYR A 266 -16.99 1.87 -7.03
CA TYR A 266 -17.13 1.95 -5.57
C TYR A 266 -16.75 3.33 -5.04
N MET A 267 -15.66 3.90 -5.54
CA MET A 267 -15.23 5.25 -5.17
C MET A 267 -16.24 6.32 -5.57
N ALA A 268 -16.82 6.23 -6.77
CA ALA A 268 -17.87 7.15 -7.22
C ALA A 268 -19.12 7.10 -6.34
N CYS A 269 -19.47 5.93 -5.79
CA CYS A 269 -20.56 5.80 -4.83
C CYS A 269 -20.30 6.48 -3.48
N LEU A 270 -19.02 6.68 -3.12
CA LEU A 270 -18.59 7.25 -1.83
C LEU A 270 -18.34 8.74 -1.88
N LEU A 271 -18.13 9.31 -3.06
CA LEU A 271 -17.84 10.73 -3.25
C LEU A 271 -19.05 11.64 -2.97
N TYR A 272 -20.16 11.08 -2.55
CA TYR A 272 -21.25 11.85 -2.02
C TYR A 272 -20.95 12.27 -0.57
N THR A 273 -20.15 13.29 -0.42
CA THR A 273 -20.23 14.13 0.76
C THR A 273 -21.47 15.00 0.57
N SER A 274 -22.43 14.86 1.47
CA SER A 274 -23.55 15.78 1.60
C SER A 274 -23.12 17.23 1.44
N PRO A 275 -23.95 18.08 0.82
CA PRO A 275 -23.67 19.50 0.70
C PRO A 275 -23.43 20.18 2.04
#